data_a181782266a92ddb2717ce752cfe5ebe
#
_entry.id   a181782266a92ddb2717ce752cfe5ebe
#
_cell.length_a   1.000
_cell.length_b   1.000
_cell.length_c   1.000
_cell.angle_alpha   90.00
_cell.angle_beta   90.00
_cell.angle_gamma   90.00
#
_symmetry.space_group_name_H-M   'P 1'
#
loop_
_entity.id
_entity.type
_entity.pdbx_description
1 polymer ?
#
loop_
_entity_poly.entity_id
_entity_poly.type
_entity_poly.pdbx_seq_one_letter_code
_entity_poly.pdbx_strand_id
1 'polypeptide(L)'
;MPALTPADLSLELGVSQKRIRSVLRESFGNLDPDTTRWALTDEQADLVRSRISRRATGTRFTLVPGDQVRRRSVHAAYGGQQQGGISTPKSLGEILIFTDPAKGARYGYDRFEGLREDGSYSYTGEGQIGHQVFLRGNLALRDAAVQNRVIRLFTVQGTSVTYIGAFTTGTPTYRFETIPDTEGTLRQGIIFTLVPISADVSTLPAYGGQPVASAELSEWSAPESSDVVIAGADLSPIEERVVSRVEFELQAAFGEWLAENGTPPSRLTLPVGSTRIEPDLYVKSSGWIVEAKKSTARAYVRTAIGQVLDYAHVANGLGWAAVPVILLPGRPESDLLELIGRLGIITAIRTDDGFDLVDP
;
A
#
# COMPACT_ATOMS: atom_id res chain seq x y z
N MET A 1 -19.66 -20.45 -41.92
CA MET A 1 -19.47 -19.92 -40.56
C MET A 1 -19.68 -18.41 -40.60
N PRO A 2 -20.23 -17.76 -39.56
CA PRO A 2 -20.31 -16.32 -39.56
C PRO A 2 -18.90 -15.75 -39.63
N ALA A 3 -18.71 -14.66 -40.38
CA ALA A 3 -17.41 -14.01 -40.51
C ALA A 3 -16.96 -13.40 -39.16
N LEU A 4 -15.71 -13.64 -38.81
CA LEU A 4 -15.11 -13.11 -37.59
C LEU A 4 -15.14 -11.55 -37.60
N THR A 5 -15.45 -10.94 -36.50
CA THR A 5 -15.58 -9.47 -36.39
C THR A 5 -14.55 -8.87 -35.40
N PRO A 6 -14.29 -7.56 -35.46
CA PRO A 6 -13.48 -6.90 -34.43
C PRO A 6 -14.05 -7.05 -32.99
N ALA A 7 -15.34 -7.32 -32.83
CA ALA A 7 -15.95 -7.60 -31.54
C ALA A 7 -15.52 -8.96 -30.98
N ASP A 8 -15.49 -9.98 -31.85
CA ASP A 8 -15.05 -11.32 -31.46
C ASP A 8 -13.58 -11.35 -31.07
N LEU A 9 -12.71 -10.70 -31.84
CA LEU A 9 -11.29 -10.54 -31.48
C LEU A 9 -11.08 -9.68 -30.25
N SER A 10 -11.97 -8.73 -29.98
CA SER A 10 -11.94 -7.92 -28.76
C SER A 10 -12.15 -8.78 -27.51
N LEU A 11 -13.08 -9.72 -27.56
CA LEU A 11 -13.34 -10.69 -26.48
C LEU A 11 -12.18 -11.69 -26.37
N GLU A 12 -11.70 -12.21 -27.50
CA GLU A 12 -10.61 -13.19 -27.53
C GLU A 12 -9.28 -12.62 -26.98
N LEU A 13 -8.92 -11.38 -27.34
CA LEU A 13 -7.62 -10.78 -27.05
C LEU A 13 -7.61 -9.84 -25.85
N GLY A 14 -8.76 -9.59 -25.21
CA GLY A 14 -8.87 -8.68 -24.07
C GLY A 14 -8.54 -7.22 -24.37
N VAL A 15 -8.71 -6.78 -25.63
CA VAL A 15 -8.41 -5.42 -26.08
C VAL A 15 -9.61 -4.72 -26.70
N SER A 16 -9.68 -3.39 -26.63
CA SER A 16 -10.83 -2.66 -27.16
C SER A 16 -10.97 -2.85 -28.69
N GLN A 17 -12.20 -2.89 -29.20
CA GLN A 17 -12.49 -2.94 -30.64
C GLN A 17 -11.86 -1.76 -31.40
N LYS A 18 -11.74 -0.59 -30.76
CA LYS A 18 -11.06 0.60 -31.34
C LYS A 18 -9.60 0.28 -31.68
N ARG A 19 -8.90 -0.46 -30.81
CA ARG A 19 -7.51 -0.86 -31.03
C ARG A 19 -7.39 -1.87 -32.16
N ILE A 20 -8.29 -2.85 -32.24
CA ILE A 20 -8.31 -3.82 -33.33
C ILE A 20 -8.54 -3.13 -34.68
N ARG A 21 -9.54 -2.22 -34.74
CA ARG A 21 -9.80 -1.43 -35.95
C ARG A 21 -8.62 -0.52 -36.35
N SER A 22 -7.84 -0.03 -35.37
CA SER A 22 -6.60 0.73 -35.65
C SER A 22 -5.58 -0.16 -36.36
N VAL A 23 -5.33 -1.37 -35.86
CA VAL A 23 -4.40 -2.34 -36.48
C VAL A 23 -4.86 -2.72 -37.89
N LEU A 24 -6.14 -2.94 -38.07
CA LEU A 24 -6.71 -3.28 -39.39
C LEU A 24 -6.50 -2.13 -40.39
N ARG A 25 -6.80 -0.90 -40.00
CA ARG A 25 -6.62 0.28 -40.88
C ARG A 25 -5.15 0.55 -41.21
N GLU A 26 -4.26 0.36 -40.22
CA GLU A 26 -2.80 0.52 -40.44
C GLU A 26 -2.24 -0.52 -41.44
N SER A 27 -2.87 -1.71 -41.48
CA SER A 27 -2.36 -2.83 -42.29
C SER A 27 -3.05 -3.03 -43.62
N PHE A 28 -4.34 -2.73 -43.68
CA PHE A 28 -5.20 -3.04 -44.85
C PHE A 28 -5.94 -1.80 -45.38
N GLY A 29 -5.70 -0.62 -44.80
CA GLY A 29 -6.39 0.61 -45.21
C GLY A 29 -7.76 0.77 -44.54
N ASN A 30 -8.49 1.77 -44.96
CA ASN A 30 -9.87 2.00 -44.54
C ASN A 30 -10.81 1.00 -45.21
N LEU A 31 -11.97 0.75 -44.58
CA LEU A 31 -13.06 0.02 -45.23
C LEU A 31 -13.49 0.70 -46.52
N ASP A 32 -13.93 -0.12 -47.48
CA ASP A 32 -14.57 0.35 -48.69
C ASP A 32 -15.78 1.24 -48.33
N PRO A 33 -16.02 2.37 -49.00
CA PRO A 33 -17.14 3.27 -48.70
C PRO A 33 -18.50 2.61 -48.60
N ASP A 34 -18.71 1.53 -49.32
CA ASP A 34 -19.95 0.76 -49.33
C ASP A 34 -20.06 -0.28 -48.18
N THR A 35 -19.01 -0.41 -47.35
CA THR A 35 -18.93 -1.40 -46.28
C THR A 35 -18.97 -0.74 -44.92
N THR A 36 -20.01 -1.02 -44.13
CA THR A 36 -20.21 -0.39 -42.81
C THR A 36 -19.54 -1.14 -41.66
N ARG A 37 -19.13 -2.41 -41.86
CA ARG A 37 -18.57 -3.28 -40.81
C ARG A 37 -17.44 -4.15 -41.34
N TRP A 38 -16.44 -4.36 -40.49
CA TRP A 38 -15.36 -5.32 -40.73
C TRP A 38 -15.89 -6.76 -40.62
N ALA A 39 -15.81 -7.52 -41.71
CA ALA A 39 -15.89 -8.98 -41.74
C ALA A 39 -14.46 -9.48 -42.02
N LEU A 40 -13.84 -10.09 -41.02
CA LEU A 40 -12.41 -10.41 -41.07
C LEU A 40 -12.17 -11.74 -41.83
N THR A 41 -11.20 -11.75 -42.71
CA THR A 41 -10.61 -12.96 -43.21
C THR A 41 -9.69 -13.59 -42.15
N ASP A 42 -9.39 -14.90 -42.30
CA ASP A 42 -8.45 -15.58 -41.38
C ASP A 42 -7.08 -14.89 -41.38
N GLU A 43 -6.58 -14.43 -42.52
CA GLU A 43 -5.33 -13.68 -42.63
C GLU A 43 -5.37 -12.35 -41.85
N GLN A 44 -6.48 -11.63 -41.93
CA GLN A 44 -6.68 -10.39 -41.19
C GLN A 44 -6.75 -10.66 -39.68
N ALA A 45 -7.44 -11.71 -39.27
CA ALA A 45 -7.56 -12.11 -37.88
C ALA A 45 -6.18 -12.54 -37.30
N ASP A 46 -5.43 -13.34 -38.05
CA ASP A 46 -4.10 -13.81 -37.64
C ASP A 46 -3.08 -12.68 -37.59
N LEU A 47 -3.15 -11.72 -38.51
CA LEU A 47 -2.31 -10.54 -38.46
C LEU A 47 -2.63 -9.69 -37.22
N VAL A 48 -3.91 -9.50 -36.88
CA VAL A 48 -4.31 -8.80 -35.66
C VAL A 48 -3.84 -9.57 -34.41
N ARG A 49 -4.04 -10.89 -34.35
CA ARG A 49 -3.52 -11.74 -33.27
C ARG A 49 -2.02 -11.60 -33.14
N SER A 50 -1.27 -11.72 -34.24
CA SER A 50 0.20 -11.64 -34.24
C SER A 50 0.70 -10.26 -33.80
N ARG A 51 0.08 -9.17 -34.26
CA ARG A 51 0.49 -7.79 -33.92
C ARG A 51 0.12 -7.44 -32.47
N ILE A 52 -1.02 -7.92 -31.99
CA ILE A 52 -1.43 -7.69 -30.59
C ILE A 52 -0.63 -8.59 -29.66
N SER A 53 -0.37 -9.86 -30.02
CA SER A 53 0.51 -10.76 -29.27
C SER A 53 1.97 -10.32 -29.28
N ARG A 54 2.51 -9.81 -30.40
CA ARG A 54 3.86 -9.20 -30.42
C ARG A 54 3.98 -7.95 -29.59
N ARG A 55 2.88 -7.20 -29.37
CA ARG A 55 2.84 -6.09 -28.40
C ARG A 55 2.62 -6.58 -26.96
N ALA A 56 2.02 -7.75 -26.77
CA ALA A 56 1.95 -8.43 -25.47
C ALA A 56 3.27 -9.15 -25.11
N THR A 57 4.16 -9.45 -26.08
CA THR A 57 5.60 -9.73 -25.87
C THR A 57 6.37 -8.40 -25.73
N GLY A 58 5.84 -7.46 -24.95
CA GLY A 58 6.58 -6.29 -24.47
C GLY A 58 7.87 -6.74 -23.82
N THR A 59 8.88 -5.90 -23.82
CA THR A 59 10.16 -6.15 -23.13
C THR A 59 9.87 -6.68 -21.73
N ARG A 60 10.20 -7.94 -21.48
CA ARG A 60 9.96 -8.56 -20.17
C ARG A 60 10.93 -7.92 -19.17
N PHE A 61 10.38 -7.51 -18.02
CA PHE A 61 11.20 -7.03 -16.91
C PHE A 61 11.98 -8.21 -16.30
N THR A 62 13.31 -8.07 -16.13
CA THR A 62 14.21 -9.18 -15.75
C THR A 62 15.01 -8.94 -14.48
N LEU A 63 15.02 -7.71 -13.95
CA LEU A 63 15.73 -7.42 -12.70
C LEU A 63 15.01 -8.08 -11.51
N VAL A 64 15.80 -8.56 -10.54
CA VAL A 64 15.31 -9.09 -9.27
C VAL A 64 15.61 -8.10 -8.13
N PRO A 65 14.81 -8.08 -7.04
CA PRO A 65 15.08 -7.19 -5.91
C PRO A 65 16.52 -7.33 -5.42
N GLY A 66 17.18 -6.19 -5.20
CA GLY A 66 18.61 -6.10 -4.84
C GLY A 66 19.55 -5.85 -6.01
N ASP A 67 19.13 -6.04 -7.26
CA ASP A 67 19.97 -5.77 -8.42
C ASP A 67 20.39 -4.30 -8.49
N GLN A 68 21.71 -4.05 -8.60
CA GLN A 68 22.29 -2.74 -8.80
C GLN A 68 22.75 -2.57 -10.24
N VAL A 69 22.22 -1.57 -10.90
CA VAL A 69 22.53 -1.25 -12.30
C VAL A 69 22.65 0.26 -12.52
N ARG A 70 23.26 0.68 -13.63
CA ARG A 70 23.24 2.09 -13.99
C ARG A 70 21.84 2.48 -14.46
N ARG A 71 21.32 3.63 -14.00
CA ARG A 71 20.00 4.13 -14.42
C ARG A 71 19.85 4.18 -15.95
N ARG A 72 20.89 4.61 -16.68
CA ARG A 72 20.90 4.61 -18.14
C ARG A 72 20.68 3.21 -18.74
N SER A 73 21.18 2.17 -18.11
CA SER A 73 21.00 0.78 -18.58
C SER A 73 19.56 0.30 -18.41
N VAL A 74 18.86 0.73 -17.34
CA VAL A 74 17.42 0.49 -17.15
C VAL A 74 16.64 1.09 -18.32
N HIS A 75 16.91 2.36 -18.65
CA HIS A 75 16.21 3.02 -19.76
C HIS A 75 16.62 2.49 -21.14
N ALA A 76 17.86 2.01 -21.31
CA ALA A 76 18.28 1.35 -22.54
C ALA A 76 17.55 0.01 -22.76
N ALA A 77 17.35 -0.76 -21.66
CA ALA A 77 16.67 -2.06 -21.72
C ALA A 77 15.14 -1.94 -21.84
N TYR A 78 14.54 -1.04 -21.06
CA TYR A 78 13.08 -0.98 -20.91
C TYR A 78 12.43 0.26 -21.54
N GLY A 79 13.21 1.26 -21.91
CA GLY A 79 12.73 2.52 -22.47
C GLY A 79 12.31 3.54 -21.40
N GLY A 80 11.52 4.53 -21.82
CA GLY A 80 11.00 5.58 -20.97
C GLY A 80 11.92 6.80 -20.81
N GLN A 81 11.50 7.74 -19.93
CA GLN A 81 12.20 8.99 -19.70
C GLN A 81 13.39 8.77 -18.77
N GLN A 82 14.56 9.28 -19.14
CA GLN A 82 15.78 9.18 -18.32
C GLN A 82 15.80 10.19 -17.16
N GLN A 83 15.01 11.24 -17.25
CA GLN A 83 14.89 12.28 -16.23
C GLN A 83 13.52 12.20 -15.51
N GLY A 84 13.45 12.72 -14.30
CA GLY A 84 12.25 12.69 -13.46
C GLY A 84 12.17 11.46 -12.55
N GLY A 85 11.23 11.49 -11.62
CA GLY A 85 10.98 10.41 -10.65
C GLY A 85 10.13 9.27 -11.22
N ILE A 86 9.25 9.56 -12.19
CA ILE A 86 8.29 8.59 -12.74
C ILE A 86 8.53 8.45 -14.24
N SER A 87 8.68 7.23 -14.71
CA SER A 87 8.88 6.88 -16.12
C SER A 87 7.86 5.85 -16.57
N THR A 88 7.27 6.06 -17.74
CA THR A 88 6.20 5.23 -18.30
C THR A 88 6.58 4.66 -19.65
N PRO A 89 7.50 3.68 -19.70
CA PRO A 89 7.97 3.12 -20.97
C PRO A 89 6.84 2.39 -21.69
N LYS A 90 6.61 2.79 -22.95
CA LYS A 90 5.53 2.22 -23.79
C LYS A 90 5.77 0.75 -24.14
N SER A 91 7.04 0.35 -24.27
CA SER A 91 7.45 -1.01 -24.60
C SER A 91 7.23 -2.00 -23.47
N LEU A 92 7.40 -1.55 -22.22
CA LEU A 92 7.27 -2.39 -21.03
C LEU A 92 5.80 -2.48 -20.56
N GLY A 93 4.99 -1.42 -20.73
CA GLY A 93 3.62 -1.36 -20.21
C GLY A 93 3.51 -1.16 -18.70
N GLU A 94 4.63 -1.19 -17.96
CA GLU A 94 4.75 -0.97 -16.53
C GLU A 94 5.17 0.47 -16.21
N ILE A 95 5.21 0.84 -14.95
CA ILE A 95 5.65 2.16 -14.48
C ILE A 95 6.94 1.97 -13.71
N LEU A 96 7.99 2.72 -14.08
CA LEU A 96 9.24 2.75 -13.34
C LEU A 96 9.27 4.01 -12.48
N ILE A 97 9.53 3.86 -11.19
CA ILE A 97 9.67 5.00 -10.27
C ILE A 97 11.05 4.97 -9.61
N PHE A 98 11.59 6.16 -9.42
CA PHE A 98 12.94 6.35 -8.90
C PHE A 98 12.88 7.32 -7.73
N THR A 99 13.19 6.84 -6.53
CA THR A 99 13.32 7.66 -5.33
C THR A 99 14.79 7.90 -5.01
N ASP A 100 15.10 9.13 -4.62
CA ASP A 100 16.45 9.54 -4.20
C ASP A 100 16.34 10.13 -2.79
N PRO A 101 16.46 9.30 -1.73
CA PRO A 101 16.31 9.75 -0.36
C PRO A 101 17.25 10.89 0.04
N ALA A 102 18.49 10.89 -0.52
CA ALA A 102 19.48 11.92 -0.23
C ALA A 102 19.10 13.29 -0.83
N LYS A 103 18.46 13.30 -2.01
CA LYS A 103 17.92 14.53 -2.59
C LYS A 103 16.60 14.92 -1.95
N GLY A 104 15.77 13.93 -1.59
CA GLY A 104 14.52 14.14 -0.88
C GLY A 104 14.72 14.96 0.39
N ALA A 105 15.72 14.59 1.21
CA ALA A 105 16.08 15.30 2.45
C ALA A 105 16.41 16.78 2.22
N ARG A 106 17.07 17.10 1.10
CA ARG A 106 17.43 18.49 0.78
C ARG A 106 16.21 19.39 0.52
N TYR A 107 15.10 18.82 0.07
CA TYR A 107 13.85 19.53 -0.26
C TYR A 107 12.71 19.23 0.70
N GLY A 108 12.98 18.51 1.80
CA GLY A 108 11.97 18.13 2.78
C GLY A 108 10.95 17.07 2.31
N TYR A 109 11.21 16.40 1.17
CA TYR A 109 10.36 15.32 0.67
C TYR A 109 10.53 14.00 1.45
N ASP A 110 11.69 13.83 2.12
CA ASP A 110 11.98 12.70 3.01
C ASP A 110 10.96 12.53 4.12
N ARG A 111 10.31 13.62 4.55
CA ARG A 111 9.22 13.58 5.53
C ARG A 111 7.93 12.96 4.99
N PHE A 112 7.78 12.89 3.67
CA PHE A 112 6.59 12.41 2.97
C PHE A 112 6.84 11.14 2.16
N GLU A 113 8.09 10.68 2.09
CA GLU A 113 8.50 9.42 1.47
C GLU A 113 9.06 8.47 2.51
N GLY A 114 8.69 7.19 2.43
CA GLY A 114 9.22 6.17 3.31
C GLY A 114 8.28 5.00 3.54
N LEU A 115 8.84 3.96 4.15
CA LEU A 115 8.12 2.77 4.55
C LEU A 115 7.27 3.08 5.78
N ARG A 116 5.98 2.79 5.71
CA ARG A 116 5.01 2.98 6.79
C ARG A 116 4.91 1.72 7.65
N GLU A 117 4.28 1.84 8.81
CA GLU A 117 4.05 0.75 9.77
C GLU A 117 3.21 -0.40 9.17
N ASP A 118 2.28 -0.08 8.29
CA ASP A 118 1.45 -1.04 7.57
C ASP A 118 2.18 -1.78 6.43
N GLY A 119 3.48 -1.53 6.25
CA GLY A 119 4.31 -2.09 5.18
C GLY A 119 4.11 -1.43 3.82
N SER A 120 3.25 -0.43 3.70
CA SER A 120 3.14 0.38 2.48
C SER A 120 4.27 1.40 2.38
N TYR A 121 4.59 1.85 1.17
CA TYR A 121 5.56 2.89 0.92
C TYR A 121 4.87 4.16 0.44
N SER A 122 5.08 5.27 1.14
CA SER A 122 4.65 6.60 0.70
C SER A 122 5.61 7.13 -0.35
N TYR A 123 5.09 7.58 -1.49
CA TYR A 123 5.86 8.13 -2.60
C TYR A 123 5.31 9.49 -3.02
N THR A 124 6.15 10.52 -3.02
CA THR A 124 5.77 11.88 -3.42
C THR A 124 5.69 11.99 -4.94
N GLY A 125 4.57 12.52 -5.43
CA GLY A 125 4.34 12.75 -6.85
C GLY A 125 5.35 13.74 -7.47
N GLU A 126 5.45 13.74 -8.80
CA GLU A 126 6.33 14.64 -9.54
C GLU A 126 5.73 16.04 -9.71
N GLY A 127 6.61 17.02 -9.77
CA GLY A 127 6.31 18.46 -9.89
C GLY A 127 7.20 19.24 -8.95
N GLN A 128 7.92 20.25 -9.45
CA GLN A 128 8.94 20.99 -8.68
C GLN A 128 8.41 22.31 -8.09
N ILE A 129 7.53 22.99 -8.80
CA ILE A 129 6.98 24.31 -8.43
C ILE A 129 5.47 24.30 -8.59
N GLY A 130 4.75 24.98 -7.70
CA GLY A 130 3.30 25.05 -7.67
C GLY A 130 2.61 23.73 -7.25
N HIS A 131 1.29 23.72 -7.22
CA HIS A 131 0.52 22.54 -6.84
C HIS A 131 0.78 21.36 -7.76
N GLN A 132 0.96 20.16 -7.21
CA GLN A 132 1.06 18.95 -8.01
C GLN A 132 -0.31 18.58 -8.58
N VAL A 133 -0.31 18.10 -9.81
CA VAL A 133 -1.53 17.76 -10.56
C VAL A 133 -1.41 16.38 -11.20
N PHE A 134 -2.54 15.76 -11.50
CA PHE A 134 -2.59 14.46 -12.20
C PHE A 134 -2.33 14.61 -13.69
N LEU A 135 -1.07 14.83 -14.04
CA LEU A 135 -0.56 14.82 -15.41
C LEU A 135 0.59 13.82 -15.54
N ARG A 136 0.83 13.29 -16.74
CA ARG A 136 1.98 12.40 -17.07
C ARG A 136 2.17 11.27 -16.03
N GLY A 137 3.28 11.30 -15.27
CA GLY A 137 3.64 10.28 -14.28
C GLY A 137 2.64 10.18 -13.13
N ASN A 138 2.21 11.30 -12.57
CA ASN A 138 1.20 11.31 -11.50
C ASN A 138 -0.14 10.70 -11.95
N LEU A 139 -0.56 10.99 -13.19
CA LEU A 139 -1.76 10.38 -13.77
C LEU A 139 -1.58 8.87 -13.95
N ALA A 140 -0.40 8.46 -14.41
CA ALA A 140 -0.10 7.05 -14.62
C ALA A 140 -0.09 6.26 -13.30
N LEU A 141 0.46 6.82 -12.21
CA LEU A 141 0.42 6.19 -10.89
C LEU A 141 -0.99 6.13 -10.33
N ARG A 142 -1.78 7.22 -10.42
CA ARG A 142 -3.17 7.22 -9.98
C ARG A 142 -3.98 6.08 -10.62
N ASP A 143 -3.80 5.89 -11.91
CA ASP A 143 -4.59 4.95 -12.69
C ASP A 143 -3.94 3.55 -12.81
N ALA A 144 -2.80 3.31 -12.13
CA ALA A 144 -2.00 2.09 -12.29
C ALA A 144 -2.79 0.80 -12.01
N ALA A 145 -3.51 0.74 -10.88
CA ALA A 145 -4.29 -0.44 -10.50
C ALA A 145 -5.45 -0.70 -11.48
N VAL A 146 -6.20 0.34 -11.87
CA VAL A 146 -7.31 0.23 -12.82
C VAL A 146 -6.83 -0.20 -14.21
N GLN A 147 -5.59 0.20 -14.58
CA GLN A 147 -4.96 -0.18 -15.86
C GLN A 147 -4.15 -1.48 -15.77
N ASN A 148 -4.15 -2.15 -14.63
CA ASN A 148 -3.41 -3.40 -14.38
C ASN A 148 -1.90 -3.24 -14.66
N ARG A 149 -1.32 -2.09 -14.25
CA ARG A 149 0.08 -1.76 -14.47
C ARG A 149 0.87 -1.95 -13.18
N VAL A 150 1.91 -2.76 -13.25
CA VAL A 150 2.87 -2.94 -12.14
C VAL A 150 3.75 -1.70 -12.03
N ILE A 151 4.05 -1.31 -10.80
CA ILE A 151 4.98 -0.23 -10.48
C ILE A 151 6.29 -0.87 -10.05
N ARG A 152 7.42 -0.46 -10.67
CA ARG A 152 8.77 -0.93 -10.34
C ARG A 152 9.52 0.17 -9.60
N LEU A 153 9.81 -0.04 -8.32
CA LEU A 153 10.50 0.93 -7.48
C LEU A 153 12.00 0.72 -7.53
N PHE A 154 12.72 1.82 -7.69
CA PHE A 154 14.17 1.89 -7.62
C PHE A 154 14.60 2.97 -6.63
N THR A 155 15.63 2.70 -5.83
CA THR A 155 16.37 3.73 -5.10
C THR A 155 17.54 4.21 -5.95
N VAL A 156 17.83 5.51 -5.86
CA VAL A 156 18.88 6.16 -6.64
C VAL A 156 20.07 6.49 -5.76
N GLN A 157 21.27 6.13 -6.21
CA GLN A 157 22.53 6.53 -5.59
C GLN A 157 23.51 7.01 -6.67
N GLY A 158 23.57 8.32 -6.85
CA GLY A 158 24.35 8.92 -7.93
C GLY A 158 23.85 8.53 -9.32
N THR A 159 24.64 7.76 -10.08
CA THR A 159 24.26 7.25 -11.41
C THR A 159 23.76 5.82 -11.39
N SER A 160 23.85 5.15 -10.24
CA SER A 160 23.39 3.79 -10.02
C SER A 160 22.00 3.78 -9.41
N VAL A 161 21.27 2.70 -9.67
CA VAL A 161 19.96 2.45 -9.08
C VAL A 161 19.90 1.02 -8.58
N THR A 162 19.25 0.83 -7.42
CA THR A 162 18.96 -0.50 -6.88
C THR A 162 17.48 -0.79 -7.10
N TYR A 163 17.17 -1.91 -7.71
CA TYR A 163 15.78 -2.35 -7.87
C TYR A 163 15.26 -2.90 -6.55
N ILE A 164 14.22 -2.29 -6.02
CA ILE A 164 13.59 -2.67 -4.75
C ILE A 164 12.53 -3.76 -4.95
N GLY A 165 11.74 -3.64 -6.02
CA GLY A 165 10.71 -4.63 -6.31
C GLY A 165 9.48 -4.10 -7.01
N ALA A 166 8.48 -4.98 -7.09
CA ALA A 166 7.19 -4.73 -7.69
C ALA A 166 6.18 -4.24 -6.66
N PHE A 167 5.42 -3.22 -7.03
CA PHE A 167 4.39 -2.60 -6.21
C PHE A 167 3.10 -2.41 -7.01
N THR A 168 2.01 -2.23 -6.30
CA THR A 168 0.73 -1.70 -6.79
C THR A 168 0.34 -0.49 -5.96
N THR A 169 -0.71 0.23 -6.35
CA THR A 169 -1.26 1.28 -5.49
C THR A 169 -2.17 0.70 -4.41
N GLY A 170 -2.15 1.30 -3.22
CA GLY A 170 -3.00 0.92 -2.09
C GLY A 170 -4.37 1.60 -2.10
N THR A 171 -5.08 1.49 -1.00
CA THR A 171 -6.36 2.15 -0.73
C THR A 171 -6.23 2.98 0.54
N PRO A 172 -6.34 4.32 0.45
CA PRO A 172 -6.49 5.13 -0.76
C PRO A 172 -5.23 5.09 -1.65
N THR A 173 -5.42 5.25 -2.96
CA THR A 173 -4.32 5.28 -3.94
C THR A 173 -3.35 6.43 -3.68
N TYR A 174 -3.86 7.56 -3.20
CA TYR A 174 -3.11 8.77 -2.87
C TYR A 174 -3.84 9.60 -1.82
N ARG A 175 -3.11 10.52 -1.22
CA ARG A 175 -3.63 11.61 -0.39
C ARG A 175 -2.99 12.93 -0.79
N PHE A 176 -3.62 14.04 -0.42
CA PHE A 176 -3.02 15.35 -0.56
C PHE A 176 -2.37 15.78 0.76
N GLU A 177 -1.17 16.35 0.67
CA GLU A 177 -0.42 16.89 1.80
C GLU A 177 0.10 18.28 1.48
N THR A 178 0.29 19.10 2.50
CA THR A 178 0.98 20.38 2.35
C THR A 178 2.49 20.12 2.40
N ILE A 179 3.16 20.26 1.27
CA ILE A 179 4.60 20.01 1.12
C ILE A 179 5.31 21.27 0.64
N PRO A 180 6.60 21.48 0.95
CA PRO A 180 7.37 22.55 0.35
C PRO A 180 7.64 22.24 -1.14
N ASP A 181 7.80 23.26 -1.95
CA ASP A 181 8.37 23.14 -3.29
C ASP A 181 9.91 23.33 -3.26
N THR A 182 10.54 23.36 -4.43
CA THR A 182 12.01 23.56 -4.52
C THR A 182 12.48 24.95 -4.08
N GLU A 183 11.58 25.91 -3.94
CA GLU A 183 11.83 27.27 -3.45
C GLU A 183 11.43 27.45 -1.97
N GLY A 184 10.90 26.38 -1.35
CA GLY A 184 10.43 26.37 0.04
C GLY A 184 9.00 26.88 0.23
N THR A 185 8.29 27.19 -0.86
CA THR A 185 6.88 27.62 -0.80
C THR A 185 5.97 26.43 -0.53
N LEU A 186 5.10 26.57 0.47
CA LEU A 186 4.13 25.53 0.79
C LEU A 186 3.08 25.39 -0.32
N ARG A 187 2.83 24.15 -0.71
CA ARG A 187 1.92 23.79 -1.80
C ARG A 187 1.19 22.47 -1.54
N GLN A 188 0.14 22.20 -2.30
CA GLN A 188 -0.50 20.90 -2.30
C GLN A 188 0.35 19.90 -3.07
N GLY A 189 0.79 18.83 -2.40
CA GLY A 189 1.47 17.66 -2.95
C GLY A 189 0.57 16.46 -3.03
N ILE A 190 0.92 15.51 -3.89
CA ILE A 190 0.26 14.22 -4.06
C ILE A 190 1.18 13.16 -3.45
N ILE A 191 0.73 12.47 -2.41
CA ILE A 191 1.47 11.37 -1.79
C ILE A 191 0.77 10.07 -2.16
N PHE A 192 1.41 9.25 -2.97
CA PHE A 192 0.90 7.94 -3.38
C PHE A 192 1.17 6.89 -2.30
N THR A 193 0.22 5.99 -2.09
CA THR A 193 0.39 4.79 -1.27
C THR A 193 0.76 3.63 -2.19
N LEU A 194 1.94 3.05 -2.00
CA LEU A 194 2.44 1.93 -2.77
C LEU A 194 2.51 0.69 -1.88
N VAL A 195 1.89 -0.40 -2.31
CA VAL A 195 1.84 -1.68 -1.59
C VAL A 195 2.75 -2.67 -2.28
N PRO A 196 3.71 -3.30 -1.59
CA PRO A 196 4.62 -4.26 -2.19
C PRO A 196 3.86 -5.51 -2.65
N ILE A 197 4.12 -5.94 -3.90
CA ILE A 197 3.69 -7.23 -4.45
C ILE A 197 4.80 -8.26 -4.24
N SER A 198 6.02 -7.88 -4.62
CA SER A 198 7.24 -8.67 -4.46
C SER A 198 8.41 -7.70 -4.42
N ALA A 199 8.87 -7.36 -3.22
CA ALA A 199 9.86 -6.32 -3.00
C ALA A 199 10.71 -6.62 -1.76
N ASP A 200 11.98 -6.23 -1.79
CA ASP A 200 12.82 -6.15 -0.61
C ASP A 200 12.77 -4.72 -0.06
N VAL A 201 11.87 -4.50 0.88
CA VAL A 201 11.65 -3.20 1.51
C VAL A 201 12.61 -2.89 2.65
N SER A 202 13.47 -3.84 3.05
CA SER A 202 14.37 -3.72 4.21
C SER A 202 15.36 -2.57 4.10
N THR A 203 15.66 -2.13 2.88
CA THR A 203 16.60 -1.03 2.59
C THR A 203 15.93 0.32 2.41
N LEU A 204 14.61 0.37 2.44
CA LEU A 204 13.86 1.62 2.29
C LEU A 204 13.88 2.42 3.61
N PRO A 205 13.95 3.77 3.53
CA PRO A 205 13.88 4.60 4.73
C PRO A 205 12.49 4.52 5.37
N ALA A 206 12.43 4.70 6.70
CA ALA A 206 11.17 4.83 7.42
C ALA A 206 10.46 6.14 7.04
N TYR A 207 9.13 6.12 7.02
CA TYR A 207 8.30 7.31 6.80
C TYR A 207 8.41 8.26 7.99
N GLY A 208 8.75 9.53 7.70
CA GLY A 208 8.65 10.63 8.68
C GLY A 208 9.59 10.57 9.88
N GLY A 209 10.55 9.63 9.96
CA GLY A 209 11.31 9.51 11.17
C GLY A 209 12.65 8.78 11.09
N GLN A 210 13.38 8.87 12.18
CA GLN A 210 14.56 8.05 12.43
C GLN A 210 14.13 6.62 12.71
N PRO A 211 14.88 5.62 12.23
CA PRO A 211 14.64 4.23 12.62
C PRO A 211 14.72 4.09 14.14
N VAL A 212 13.79 3.35 14.73
CA VAL A 212 13.87 2.98 16.15
C VAL A 212 14.92 1.87 16.27
N ALA A 213 15.99 2.14 17.01
CA ALA A 213 17.12 1.21 17.12
C ALA A 213 16.87 0.07 18.12
N SER A 214 15.96 0.26 19.07
CA SER A 214 15.62 -0.70 20.13
C SER A 214 14.15 -0.56 20.51
N ALA A 215 13.58 -1.60 21.12
CA ALA A 215 12.25 -1.49 21.69
C ALA A 215 12.24 -0.47 22.84
N GLU A 216 11.22 0.39 22.85
CA GLU A 216 11.07 1.47 23.82
C GLU A 216 9.74 1.34 24.56
N LEU A 217 9.80 1.57 25.88
CA LEU A 217 8.64 1.63 26.74
C LEU A 217 8.45 3.07 27.22
N SER A 218 7.25 3.60 27.04
CA SER A 218 6.89 4.93 27.52
C SER A 218 5.55 4.90 28.28
N GLU A 219 5.24 5.99 28.92
CA GLU A 219 3.95 6.15 29.60
C GLU A 219 2.81 6.08 28.58
N TRP A 220 1.79 5.31 28.92
CA TRP A 220 0.59 5.24 28.13
C TRP A 220 -0.34 6.41 28.47
N SER A 221 -0.93 7.00 27.48
CA SER A 221 -2.01 7.98 27.62
C SER A 221 -3.19 7.53 26.77
N ALA A 222 -4.39 7.76 27.27
CA ALA A 222 -5.59 7.48 26.49
C ALA A 222 -5.57 8.23 25.15
N PRO A 223 -5.89 7.59 24.03
CA PRO A 223 -5.92 8.25 22.75
C PRO A 223 -6.98 9.35 22.72
N GLU A 224 -6.63 10.53 22.22
CA GLU A 224 -7.57 11.63 22.05
C GLU A 224 -8.26 11.53 20.69
N SER A 225 -9.57 11.71 20.65
CA SER A 225 -10.41 11.60 19.46
C SER A 225 -10.10 12.65 18.36
N SER A 226 -9.25 13.63 18.66
CA SER A 226 -8.84 14.71 17.76
C SER A 226 -7.67 14.37 16.84
N ASP A 227 -6.90 13.30 17.11
CA ASP A 227 -5.60 13.06 16.48
C ASP A 227 -5.63 12.19 15.22
N VAL A 228 -6.80 11.73 14.79
CA VAL A 228 -6.87 10.80 13.66
C VAL A 228 -7.67 11.36 12.50
N VAL A 229 -6.96 11.91 11.53
CA VAL A 229 -7.41 12.02 10.14
C VAL A 229 -6.92 10.78 9.39
N ILE A 230 -7.61 9.66 9.54
CA ILE A 230 -7.37 8.48 8.70
C ILE A 230 -8.16 8.68 7.40
N ALA A 231 -7.46 8.85 6.30
CA ALA A 231 -8.04 8.90 4.97
C ALA A 231 -8.32 7.46 4.48
N GLY A 232 -9.53 6.96 4.72
CA GLY A 232 -10.08 5.78 4.05
C GLY A 232 -10.91 6.19 2.83
N ALA A 233 -10.71 5.52 1.70
CA ALA A 233 -11.25 5.97 0.41
C ALA A 233 -12.74 5.70 0.19
N ASP A 234 -13.41 4.93 1.04
CA ASP A 234 -14.80 4.46 0.86
C ASP A 234 -15.79 4.88 1.95
N LEU A 235 -15.33 5.59 2.98
CA LEU A 235 -16.21 6.09 4.04
C LEU A 235 -16.36 7.60 3.93
N SER A 236 -17.55 8.13 4.31
CA SER A 236 -17.70 9.57 4.46
C SER A 236 -16.82 10.06 5.62
N PRO A 237 -16.34 11.31 5.61
CA PRO A 237 -15.54 11.88 6.71
C PRO A 237 -16.23 11.81 8.08
N ILE A 238 -17.55 11.71 8.11
CA ILE A 238 -18.36 11.57 9.33
C ILE A 238 -18.30 10.13 9.82
N GLU A 239 -18.42 9.13 8.92
CA GLU A 239 -18.34 7.70 9.26
C GLU A 239 -16.95 7.31 9.75
N GLU A 240 -15.88 7.84 9.14
CA GLU A 240 -14.50 7.65 9.60
C GLU A 240 -14.28 8.19 11.02
N ARG A 241 -14.79 9.38 11.33
CA ARG A 241 -14.70 9.97 12.68
C ARG A 241 -15.42 9.16 13.73
N VAL A 242 -16.63 8.67 13.44
CA VAL A 242 -17.43 7.84 14.35
C VAL A 242 -16.75 6.49 14.59
N VAL A 243 -16.17 5.94 13.57
CA VAL A 243 -15.49 4.65 13.57
C VAL A 243 -14.21 4.65 14.42
N SER A 244 -13.38 5.67 14.28
CA SER A 244 -12.16 5.85 15.10
C SER A 244 -12.52 6.10 16.58
N ARG A 245 -13.57 6.86 16.82
CA ARG A 245 -14.00 7.21 18.17
C ARG A 245 -14.37 5.98 19.01
N VAL A 246 -15.09 5.01 18.45
CA VAL A 246 -15.48 3.77 19.18
C VAL A 246 -14.26 2.98 19.62
N GLU A 247 -13.24 2.88 18.78
CA GLU A 247 -12.00 2.15 19.10
C GLU A 247 -11.20 2.86 20.19
N PHE A 248 -11.09 4.19 20.10
CA PHE A 248 -10.40 4.99 21.12
C PHE A 248 -11.10 4.99 22.48
N GLU A 249 -12.44 5.09 22.50
CA GLU A 249 -13.22 4.97 23.71
C GLU A 249 -13.06 3.58 24.35
N LEU A 250 -12.94 2.53 23.55
CA LEU A 250 -12.70 1.17 24.04
C LEU A 250 -11.30 1.02 24.65
N GLN A 251 -10.26 1.54 23.97
CA GLN A 251 -8.88 1.56 24.46
C GLN A 251 -8.75 2.35 25.77
N ALA A 252 -9.35 3.54 25.83
CA ALA A 252 -9.34 4.39 27.01
C ALA A 252 -9.99 3.70 28.20
N ALA A 253 -11.20 3.16 28.03
CA ALA A 253 -11.91 2.45 29.07
C ALA A 253 -11.16 1.22 29.58
N PHE A 254 -10.52 0.45 28.69
CA PHE A 254 -9.74 -0.72 29.08
C PHE A 254 -8.45 -0.31 29.81
N GLY A 255 -7.78 0.75 29.36
CA GLY A 255 -6.60 1.28 30.04
C GLY A 255 -6.90 1.78 31.45
N GLU A 256 -8.02 2.49 31.66
CA GLU A 256 -8.50 2.91 32.97
C GLU A 256 -8.83 1.70 33.85
N TRP A 257 -9.58 0.73 33.33
CA TRP A 257 -9.90 -0.49 34.05
C TRP A 257 -8.66 -1.27 34.48
N LEU A 258 -7.64 -1.39 33.63
CA LEU A 258 -6.36 -2.00 33.98
C LEU A 258 -5.64 -1.24 35.10
N ALA A 259 -5.61 0.08 35.05
CA ALA A 259 -5.00 0.90 36.09
C ALA A 259 -5.70 0.79 37.42
N GLU A 260 -7.04 0.79 37.46
CA GLU A 260 -7.85 0.57 38.65
C GLU A 260 -7.62 -0.81 39.27
N ASN A 261 -7.33 -1.83 38.43
CA ASN A 261 -6.99 -3.18 38.87
C ASN A 261 -5.48 -3.37 39.18
N GLY A 262 -4.70 -2.31 39.31
CA GLY A 262 -3.30 -2.32 39.71
C GLY A 262 -2.32 -2.79 38.64
N THR A 263 -2.74 -2.83 37.38
CA THR A 263 -1.93 -3.23 36.21
C THR A 263 -1.92 -2.16 35.13
N PRO A 264 -1.40 -0.94 35.41
CA PRO A 264 -1.45 0.17 34.48
C PRO A 264 -0.74 -0.18 33.16
N PRO A 265 -1.33 0.20 32.00
CA PRO A 265 -0.73 -0.05 30.71
C PRO A 265 0.44 0.89 30.44
N SER A 266 1.26 0.51 29.47
CA SER A 266 2.36 1.27 28.92
C SER A 266 2.22 1.32 27.40
N ARG A 267 2.89 2.24 26.74
CA ARG A 267 3.08 2.26 25.30
C ARG A 267 4.37 1.52 24.97
N LEU A 268 4.30 0.56 24.07
CA LEU A 268 5.44 -0.23 23.60
C LEU A 268 5.67 0.06 22.11
N THR A 269 6.88 0.54 21.78
CA THR A 269 7.32 0.72 20.39
C THR A 269 8.32 -0.37 20.05
N LEU A 270 8.07 -1.13 19.01
CA LEU A 270 8.88 -2.25 18.56
C LEU A 270 9.53 -1.95 17.20
N PRO A 271 10.87 -2.05 17.06
CA PRO A 271 11.54 -1.87 15.77
C PRO A 271 11.31 -3.08 14.86
N VAL A 272 10.99 -2.80 13.58
CA VAL A 272 10.86 -3.81 12.53
C VAL A 272 11.56 -3.33 11.26
N GLY A 273 12.72 -3.87 10.95
CA GLY A 273 13.54 -3.41 9.84
C GLY A 273 13.88 -1.92 9.95
N SER A 274 13.46 -1.12 8.99
CA SER A 274 13.62 0.35 9.01
C SER A 274 12.40 1.10 9.58
N THR A 275 11.37 0.40 10.02
CA THR A 275 10.13 0.96 10.55
C THR A 275 9.90 0.53 12.01
N ARG A 276 8.73 0.81 12.52
CA ARG A 276 8.28 0.40 13.86
C ARG A 276 6.83 -0.04 13.82
N ILE A 277 6.45 -0.83 14.79
CA ILE A 277 5.06 -1.21 15.07
C ILE A 277 4.74 -0.88 16.54
N GLU A 278 3.50 -0.53 16.81
CA GLU A 278 3.04 -0.13 18.14
C GLU A 278 1.70 -0.81 18.41
N PRO A 279 1.60 -1.73 19.39
CA PRO A 279 0.33 -2.23 19.87
C PRO A 279 -0.43 -1.11 20.60
N ASP A 280 -1.75 -1.20 20.68
CA ASP A 280 -2.60 -0.20 21.32
C ASP A 280 -2.27 -0.03 22.81
N LEU A 281 -2.00 -1.15 23.53
CA LEU A 281 -1.56 -1.14 24.91
C LEU A 281 -0.56 -2.28 25.17
N TYR A 282 0.34 -2.06 26.12
CA TYR A 282 1.21 -3.10 26.68
C TYR A 282 1.12 -3.12 28.20
N VAL A 283 0.88 -4.29 28.80
CA VAL A 283 0.84 -4.45 30.26
C VAL A 283 2.08 -5.20 30.72
N LYS A 284 3.03 -4.45 31.27
CA LYS A 284 4.36 -4.99 31.64
C LYS A 284 4.30 -6.14 32.65
N SER A 285 3.39 -6.11 33.61
CA SER A 285 3.27 -7.12 34.67
C SER A 285 2.86 -8.50 34.18
N SER A 286 2.01 -8.56 33.15
CA SER A 286 1.49 -9.79 32.54
C SER A 286 2.12 -10.10 31.17
N GLY A 287 2.84 -9.14 30.59
CA GLY A 287 3.35 -9.23 29.22
C GLY A 287 2.26 -9.10 28.15
N TRP A 288 1.08 -8.58 28.49
CA TRP A 288 -0.02 -8.48 27.53
C TRP A 288 0.30 -7.45 26.43
N ILE A 289 0.19 -7.90 25.19
CA ILE A 289 0.19 -7.04 24.00
C ILE A 289 -1.25 -6.99 23.49
N VAL A 290 -1.85 -5.82 23.52
CA VAL A 290 -3.29 -5.63 23.27
C VAL A 290 -3.52 -4.91 21.96
N GLU A 291 -4.44 -5.45 21.16
CA GLU A 291 -4.97 -4.81 19.96
C GLU A 291 -6.50 -4.68 20.09
N ALA A 292 -7.00 -3.47 20.02
CA ALA A 292 -8.41 -3.15 20.08
C ALA A 292 -9.05 -3.13 18.69
N LYS A 293 -10.31 -3.53 18.62
CA LYS A 293 -11.12 -3.37 17.41
C LYS A 293 -12.50 -2.82 17.75
N LYS A 294 -12.94 -1.88 16.95
CA LYS A 294 -14.27 -1.24 17.05
C LYS A 294 -15.47 -2.18 16.87
N SER A 295 -15.24 -3.41 16.42
CA SER A 295 -16.31 -4.32 16.01
C SER A 295 -15.92 -5.77 16.22
N THR A 296 -16.92 -6.60 16.57
CA THR A 296 -16.81 -8.06 16.64
C THR A 296 -16.96 -8.74 15.28
N ALA A 297 -17.19 -7.98 14.20
CA ALA A 297 -17.36 -8.54 12.87
C ALA A 297 -16.09 -9.29 12.42
N ARG A 298 -16.28 -10.41 11.76
CA ARG A 298 -15.23 -11.36 11.34
C ARG A 298 -14.02 -10.72 10.67
N ALA A 299 -14.21 -9.69 9.84
CA ALA A 299 -13.11 -8.99 9.17
C ALA A 299 -12.18 -8.28 10.17
N TYR A 300 -12.75 -7.62 11.18
CA TYR A 300 -11.98 -6.92 12.22
C TYR A 300 -11.26 -7.91 13.15
N VAL A 301 -11.92 -8.98 13.55
CA VAL A 301 -11.32 -10.04 14.38
C VAL A 301 -10.15 -10.69 13.65
N ARG A 302 -10.27 -11.00 12.36
CA ARG A 302 -9.16 -11.55 11.54
C ARG A 302 -7.97 -10.59 11.47
N THR A 303 -8.22 -9.30 11.35
CA THR A 303 -7.17 -8.29 11.36
C THR A 303 -6.47 -8.25 12.72
N ALA A 304 -7.23 -8.22 13.81
CA ALA A 304 -6.68 -8.25 15.17
C ALA A 304 -5.81 -9.49 15.43
N ILE A 305 -6.27 -10.68 15.01
CA ILE A 305 -5.49 -11.92 15.13
C ILE A 305 -4.12 -11.76 14.46
N GLY A 306 -4.07 -11.26 13.22
CA GLY A 306 -2.82 -11.03 12.52
C GLY A 306 -1.91 -10.04 13.25
N GLN A 307 -2.46 -8.91 13.69
CA GLN A 307 -1.71 -7.85 14.36
C GLN A 307 -1.13 -8.30 15.71
N VAL A 308 -1.93 -8.89 16.60
CA VAL A 308 -1.41 -9.29 17.94
C VAL A 308 -0.38 -10.40 17.85
N LEU A 309 -0.50 -11.32 16.88
CA LEU A 309 0.50 -12.38 16.67
C LEU A 309 1.80 -11.82 16.11
N ASP A 310 1.74 -10.85 15.21
CA ASP A 310 2.91 -10.15 14.68
C ASP A 310 3.62 -9.37 15.79
N TYR A 311 2.90 -8.57 16.56
CA TYR A 311 3.46 -7.85 17.70
C TYR A 311 4.10 -8.78 18.73
N ALA A 312 3.43 -9.87 19.10
CA ALA A 312 3.95 -10.85 20.05
C ALA A 312 5.19 -11.56 19.50
N HIS A 313 5.23 -11.89 18.20
CA HIS A 313 6.40 -12.48 17.55
C HIS A 313 7.61 -11.55 17.63
N VAL A 314 7.44 -10.29 17.24
CA VAL A 314 8.51 -9.29 17.25
C VAL A 314 8.99 -9.02 18.67
N ALA A 315 8.08 -8.79 19.62
CA ALA A 315 8.43 -8.52 21.01
C ALA A 315 9.20 -9.68 21.66
N ASN A 316 8.73 -10.93 21.49
CA ASN A 316 9.43 -12.12 22.00
C ASN A 316 10.82 -12.27 21.37
N GLY A 317 10.98 -11.97 20.07
CA GLY A 317 12.27 -11.98 19.39
C GLY A 317 13.25 -10.93 19.95
N LEU A 318 12.75 -9.86 20.54
CA LEU A 318 13.52 -8.80 21.20
C LEU A 318 13.71 -9.05 22.72
N GLY A 319 13.25 -10.18 23.24
CA GLY A 319 13.38 -10.56 24.66
C GLY A 319 12.33 -9.95 25.58
N TRP A 320 11.24 -9.40 25.03
CA TRP A 320 10.09 -8.92 25.80
C TRP A 320 9.08 -10.05 26.00
N ALA A 321 8.53 -10.17 27.20
CA ALA A 321 7.39 -11.06 27.41
C ALA A 321 6.17 -10.54 26.65
N ALA A 322 5.58 -11.37 25.78
CA ALA A 322 4.49 -10.96 24.92
C ALA A 322 3.41 -12.04 24.86
N VAL A 323 2.29 -11.75 25.50
CA VAL A 323 1.06 -12.56 25.49
C VAL A 323 0.02 -11.81 24.65
N PRO A 324 -0.42 -12.35 23.52
CA PRO A 324 -1.35 -11.66 22.64
C PRO A 324 -2.75 -11.55 23.25
N VAL A 325 -3.33 -10.35 23.18
CA VAL A 325 -4.68 -10.04 23.70
C VAL A 325 -5.45 -9.26 22.64
N ILE A 326 -6.67 -9.69 22.31
CA ILE A 326 -7.60 -8.95 21.45
C ILE A 326 -8.66 -8.30 22.33
N LEU A 327 -8.85 -6.99 22.19
CA LEU A 327 -9.84 -6.21 22.89
C LEU A 327 -11.04 -5.92 21.98
N LEU A 328 -12.24 -6.34 22.40
CA LEU A 328 -13.47 -6.23 21.61
C LEU A 328 -14.58 -5.48 22.35
N PRO A 329 -15.45 -4.74 21.65
CA PRO A 329 -16.57 -4.01 22.25
C PRO A 329 -17.71 -4.92 22.73
N GLY A 330 -17.64 -6.22 22.48
CA GLY A 330 -18.63 -7.23 22.86
C GLY A 330 -18.16 -8.62 22.46
N ARG A 331 -19.00 -9.62 22.69
CA ARG A 331 -18.67 -11.03 22.43
C ARG A 331 -18.74 -11.34 20.93
N PRO A 332 -17.67 -11.88 20.30
CA PRO A 332 -17.69 -12.30 18.91
C PRO A 332 -18.49 -13.60 18.73
N GLU A 333 -18.71 -14.02 17.48
CA GLU A 333 -19.27 -15.34 17.14
C GLU A 333 -18.48 -16.47 17.81
N SER A 334 -19.16 -17.54 18.23
CA SER A 334 -18.56 -18.62 19.02
C SER A 334 -17.40 -19.33 18.31
N ASP A 335 -17.48 -19.51 17.00
CA ASP A 335 -16.41 -20.11 16.19
C ASP A 335 -15.18 -19.20 16.09
N LEU A 336 -15.36 -17.87 16.10
CA LEU A 336 -14.25 -16.93 16.17
C LEU A 336 -13.59 -16.94 17.55
N LEU A 337 -14.38 -17.00 18.63
CA LEU A 337 -13.84 -17.08 19.98
C LEU A 337 -13.05 -18.39 20.17
N GLU A 338 -13.55 -19.51 19.64
CA GLU A 338 -12.82 -20.78 19.61
C GLU A 338 -11.52 -20.69 18.81
N LEU A 339 -11.54 -20.03 17.64
CA LEU A 339 -10.34 -19.80 16.84
C LEU A 339 -9.29 -18.98 17.59
N ILE A 340 -9.71 -17.89 18.24
CA ILE A 340 -8.83 -17.02 19.04
C ILE A 340 -8.16 -17.83 20.16
N GLY A 341 -8.94 -18.60 20.92
CA GLY A 341 -8.42 -19.46 21.98
C GLY A 341 -7.43 -20.52 21.47
N ARG A 342 -7.74 -21.21 20.37
CA ARG A 342 -6.81 -22.18 19.75
C ARG A 342 -5.48 -21.59 19.30
N LEU A 343 -5.43 -20.29 19.04
CA LEU A 343 -4.21 -19.57 18.68
C LEU A 343 -3.42 -19.07 19.92
N GLY A 344 -3.90 -19.37 21.14
CA GLY A 344 -3.26 -18.92 22.37
C GLY A 344 -3.44 -17.42 22.63
N ILE A 345 -4.51 -16.82 22.13
CA ILE A 345 -4.81 -15.40 22.27
C ILE A 345 -5.90 -15.21 23.34
N ILE A 346 -5.67 -14.33 24.29
CA ILE A 346 -6.69 -13.90 25.26
C ILE A 346 -7.68 -12.96 24.57
N THR A 347 -8.96 -13.09 24.89
CA THR A 347 -9.98 -12.15 24.43
C THR A 347 -10.49 -11.32 25.60
N ALA A 348 -10.27 -10.00 25.58
CA ALA A 348 -10.88 -9.04 26.49
C ALA A 348 -12.17 -8.51 25.86
N ILE A 349 -13.28 -8.68 26.55
CA ILE A 349 -14.63 -8.36 26.05
C ILE A 349 -15.24 -7.30 26.95
N ARG A 350 -15.65 -6.16 26.38
CA ARG A 350 -16.36 -5.13 27.13
C ARG A 350 -17.73 -5.62 27.56
N THR A 351 -18.07 -5.38 28.82
CA THR A 351 -19.36 -5.66 29.45
C THR A 351 -19.95 -4.38 30.08
N ASP A 352 -21.14 -4.44 30.61
CA ASP A 352 -21.76 -3.30 31.32
C ASP A 352 -20.99 -2.92 32.61
N ASP A 353 -20.34 -3.90 33.25
CA ASP A 353 -19.64 -3.74 34.51
C ASP A 353 -18.11 -3.71 34.40
N GLY A 354 -17.58 -3.63 33.19
CA GLY A 354 -16.11 -3.61 32.94
C GLY A 354 -15.68 -4.50 31.77
N PHE A 355 -14.79 -5.45 32.04
CA PHE A 355 -14.25 -6.34 31.00
C PHE A 355 -14.16 -7.79 31.46
N ASP A 356 -14.67 -8.71 30.64
CA ASP A 356 -14.49 -10.15 30.81
C ASP A 356 -13.23 -10.59 30.05
N LEU A 357 -12.40 -11.40 30.73
CA LEU A 357 -11.22 -12.01 30.08
C LEU A 357 -11.54 -13.47 29.80
N VAL A 358 -11.39 -13.86 28.54
CA VAL A 358 -11.54 -15.24 28.09
C VAL A 358 -10.16 -15.78 27.75
N ASP A 359 -9.66 -16.68 28.57
CA ASP A 359 -8.40 -17.37 28.37
C ASP A 359 -8.46 -18.35 27.18
N PRO A 360 -7.31 -18.68 26.57
CA PRO A 360 -7.21 -19.61 25.44
C PRO A 360 -7.75 -21.01 25.71
#